data_324c05596608c7e30fd0f9b09e8612b5
#
_entry.id   324c05596608c7e30fd0f9b09e8612b5
#
_cell.length_a   1.000
_cell.length_b   1.000
_cell.length_c   1.000
_cell.angle_alpha   90.00
_cell.angle_beta   90.00
_cell.angle_gamma   90.00
#
_symmetry.space_group_name_H-M   'P 1'
#
loop_
_entity.id
_entity.type
_entity.pdbx_description
1 polymer ?
#
loop_
_entity_poly.entity_id
_entity_poly.type
_entity_poly.pdbx_seq_one_letter_code
_entity_poly.pdbx_strand_id
1 'polypeptide(L)'
;MPLLTTPGKSLASILMTLMISACAGHTQTTNLSPAIATASHEQLLQHSDALYNPVQLQHVLASLQNTTDMTQWQQGLFYLRGYSYFGPFDKLTDTDFQAIADALARLPQQANFSMDEQFAVTLYLYFTSDQQAGKLAPLLPRLARQLSRLGKQTASEARDYALWETIRAYGFLLNQSRQRLDGQLNKLLLQQRLDADLLGFVAGDRSPWERENAYWALAMYRLALPPSKGKQADDAPTPEQLALDTQLEVLALKDIAIRGDAGKDSYTLGYHVNHFGGQLSCQEKTQLCRIPDLLSVLPQRHKCSESLFIVAQDLSTAEFTESCQRLTSQESHFHSLLKTEQQPTTNDHNQALQVVAFKNWSQYNAYGQLLFDIGTDNGGMYIEGTPQQPGNQASFFAFRQFWIAPEFAIWNLNHEYVHYLDGRFVKYGGFGHFPGKMVWWAEGLAEYISKGETNPKAIDLATETLEQKKALDLASIFATEYQDGQDRTYRWSYLAIRFLAEQEPQALVRLSQALKMDYFAGYEQELTALTSKEPAFQQWLQQLAQTAKNNDADTTPSIRKLNRYSYRDYLQPAHLSSSGRHQHY
;
A
#
# COMPACT_ATOMS: atom_id res chain seq x y z
N MET A 1 8.85 -89.55 8.37
CA MET A 1 9.17 -90.67 7.45
C MET A 1 8.87 -90.25 6.04
N PRO A 2 9.67 -90.55 5.05
CA PRO A 2 11.12 -90.57 4.96
C PRO A 2 11.65 -89.59 3.89
N LEU A 3 12.81 -89.12 3.99
CA LEU A 3 14.10 -89.56 3.46
C LEU A 3 14.46 -89.13 2.03
N LEU A 4 15.59 -88.42 1.98
CA LEU A 4 16.72 -88.54 1.06
C LEU A 4 16.55 -88.06 -0.37
N THR A 5 17.41 -87.26 -1.01
CA THR A 5 18.88 -87.45 -1.16
C THR A 5 19.50 -86.18 -1.78
N THR A 6 20.64 -85.77 -1.35
CA THR A 6 21.67 -85.06 -2.12
C THR A 6 22.31 -86.01 -3.17
N PRO A 7 23.12 -85.52 -4.16
CA PRO A 7 24.26 -84.60 -4.09
C PRO A 7 24.53 -83.79 -5.36
N GLY A 8 25.26 -82.77 -5.36
CA GLY A 8 26.68 -82.72 -5.59
C GLY A 8 27.18 -81.64 -6.52
N LYS A 9 28.11 -80.79 -6.02
CA LYS A 9 29.27 -80.21 -6.71
C LYS A 9 29.06 -79.19 -7.85
N SER A 10 29.43 -77.89 -7.68
CA SER A 10 30.74 -77.45 -8.20
C SER A 10 31.05 -76.03 -7.76
N LEU A 11 32.25 -75.78 -7.26
CA LEU A 11 32.89 -74.50 -7.00
C LEU A 11 33.11 -73.74 -8.32
N ALA A 12 32.72 -72.46 -8.38
CA ALA A 12 33.38 -71.47 -9.21
C ALA A 12 33.46 -70.15 -8.42
N SER A 13 34.64 -69.85 -7.95
CA SER A 13 35.00 -68.56 -7.33
C SER A 13 34.97 -67.47 -8.39
N ILE A 14 34.10 -66.51 -8.21
CA ILE A 14 34.20 -65.22 -8.91
C ILE A 14 34.52 -64.19 -7.86
N LEU A 15 35.77 -63.69 -7.87
CA LEU A 15 36.16 -62.44 -7.19
C LEU A 15 35.41 -61.28 -7.80
N MET A 16 34.44 -60.74 -7.09
CA MET A 16 33.79 -59.49 -7.43
C MET A 16 34.50 -58.38 -6.64
N THR A 17 35.40 -57.66 -7.33
CA THR A 17 36.10 -56.49 -6.82
C THR A 17 35.04 -55.37 -6.65
N LEU A 18 34.65 -55.09 -5.41
CA LEU A 18 33.86 -53.90 -5.07
C LEU A 18 34.76 -52.67 -5.30
N MET A 19 34.57 -51.98 -6.44
CA MET A 19 34.99 -50.60 -6.57
C MET A 19 34.00 -49.75 -5.74
N ILE A 20 34.42 -49.35 -4.55
CA ILE A 20 33.79 -48.26 -3.80
C ILE A 20 34.20 -46.98 -4.56
N SER A 21 33.37 -46.56 -5.50
CA SER A 21 33.41 -45.16 -5.99
C SER A 21 33.03 -44.27 -4.83
N ALA A 22 34.00 -43.73 -4.15
CA ALA A 22 33.82 -42.58 -3.29
C ALA A 22 33.42 -41.42 -4.20
N CYS A 23 32.11 -41.20 -4.38
CA CYS A 23 31.58 -39.90 -4.79
C CYS A 23 31.96 -38.90 -3.70
N ALA A 24 33.18 -38.34 -3.79
CA ALA A 24 33.47 -37.09 -3.15
C ALA A 24 32.52 -36.07 -3.81
N GLY A 25 31.39 -35.84 -3.16
CA GLY A 25 30.51 -34.74 -3.49
C GLY A 25 31.32 -33.46 -3.32
N HIS A 26 31.88 -32.98 -4.42
CA HIS A 26 32.26 -31.60 -4.50
C HIS A 26 30.97 -30.82 -4.31
N THR A 27 30.73 -30.30 -3.11
CA THR A 27 29.83 -29.18 -2.88
C THR A 27 30.42 -28.02 -3.69
N GLN A 28 30.05 -27.93 -4.96
CA GLN A 28 30.28 -26.69 -5.73
C GLN A 28 29.58 -25.60 -4.93
N THR A 29 30.37 -24.73 -4.34
CA THR A 29 29.87 -23.44 -3.83
C THR A 29 29.23 -22.72 -5.03
N THR A 30 27.91 -22.75 -5.10
CA THR A 30 27.18 -22.04 -6.15
C THR A 30 27.31 -20.57 -5.82
N ASN A 31 28.17 -19.86 -6.56
CA ASN A 31 28.26 -18.40 -6.48
C ASN A 31 27.04 -17.76 -7.15
N LEU A 32 26.69 -16.54 -6.75
CA LEU A 32 25.72 -15.74 -7.49
C LEU A 32 26.11 -15.64 -8.97
N SER A 33 25.12 -15.59 -9.86
CA SER A 33 25.40 -15.35 -11.27
C SER A 33 26.15 -14.02 -11.43
N PRO A 34 27.08 -13.91 -12.42
CA PRO A 34 27.83 -12.67 -12.63
C PRO A 34 26.94 -11.44 -12.77
N ALA A 35 25.79 -11.58 -13.41
CA ALA A 35 24.82 -10.50 -13.58
C ALA A 35 24.26 -9.96 -12.25
N ILE A 36 24.05 -10.82 -11.27
CA ILE A 36 23.57 -10.43 -9.93
C ILE A 36 24.75 -9.98 -9.07
N ALA A 37 25.86 -10.71 -9.10
CA ALA A 37 27.02 -10.44 -8.26
C ALA A 37 27.63 -9.06 -8.49
N THR A 38 27.58 -8.55 -9.73
CA THR A 38 28.18 -7.26 -10.13
C THR A 38 27.16 -6.13 -10.28
N ALA A 39 25.87 -6.41 -10.20
CA ALA A 39 24.84 -5.38 -10.32
C ALA A 39 24.92 -4.37 -9.15
N SER A 40 24.77 -3.09 -9.47
CA SER A 40 24.55 -2.08 -8.43
C SER A 40 23.19 -2.28 -7.75
N HIS A 41 23.01 -1.76 -6.53
CA HIS A 41 21.71 -1.79 -5.87
C HIS A 41 20.61 -1.11 -6.69
N GLU A 42 20.94 -0.03 -7.37
CA GLU A 42 20.03 0.66 -8.29
C GLU A 42 19.59 -0.25 -9.44
N GLN A 43 20.52 -1.00 -10.05
CA GLN A 43 20.19 -1.97 -11.10
C GLN A 43 19.32 -3.12 -10.58
N LEU A 44 19.56 -3.58 -9.33
CA LEU A 44 18.72 -4.58 -8.69
C LEU A 44 17.33 -4.06 -8.30
N LEU A 45 17.07 -2.77 -8.39
CA LEU A 45 15.77 -2.16 -8.16
C LEU A 45 15.13 -1.65 -9.46
N GLN A 46 15.54 -2.21 -10.61
CA GLN A 46 14.94 -1.96 -11.92
C GLN A 46 14.37 -3.24 -12.49
N HIS A 47 13.32 -3.12 -13.30
CA HIS A 47 12.72 -4.26 -13.98
C HIS A 47 13.72 -4.92 -14.94
N SER A 48 13.82 -6.25 -14.85
CA SER A 48 14.65 -7.07 -15.76
C SER A 48 14.16 -8.53 -15.74
N ASP A 49 13.56 -8.99 -16.85
CA ASP A 49 13.15 -10.40 -17.01
C ASP A 49 14.33 -11.37 -16.95
N ALA A 50 15.51 -10.92 -17.35
CA ALA A 50 16.73 -11.71 -17.26
C ALA A 50 17.16 -11.96 -15.81
N LEU A 51 16.91 -11.01 -14.91
CA LEU A 51 17.23 -11.13 -13.48
C LEU A 51 16.10 -11.76 -12.68
N TYR A 52 14.83 -11.35 -12.93
CA TYR A 52 13.71 -11.70 -12.07
C TYR A 52 12.84 -12.80 -12.67
N ASN A 53 13.35 -14.03 -12.63
CA ASN A 53 12.66 -15.23 -13.04
C ASN A 53 12.88 -16.38 -12.04
N PRO A 54 12.06 -17.45 -12.08
CA PRO A 54 12.17 -18.56 -11.11
C PRO A 54 13.53 -19.25 -11.09
N VAL A 55 14.20 -19.36 -12.23
CA VAL A 55 15.52 -20.04 -12.33
C VAL A 55 16.58 -19.22 -11.58
N GLN A 56 16.61 -17.91 -11.77
CA GLN A 56 17.53 -17.02 -11.06
C GLN A 56 17.23 -16.99 -9.55
N LEU A 57 15.95 -17.00 -9.16
CA LEU A 57 15.58 -17.07 -7.74
C LEU A 57 16.15 -18.33 -7.08
N GLN A 58 15.95 -19.49 -7.69
CA GLN A 58 16.47 -20.75 -7.15
C GLN A 58 18.00 -20.75 -7.09
N HIS A 59 18.67 -20.20 -8.09
CA HIS A 59 20.12 -20.06 -8.09
C HIS A 59 20.62 -19.16 -6.94
N VAL A 60 19.97 -18.02 -6.71
CA VAL A 60 20.30 -17.12 -5.59
C VAL A 60 20.07 -17.81 -4.25
N LEU A 61 18.94 -18.48 -4.06
CA LEU A 61 18.66 -19.19 -2.81
C LEU A 61 19.68 -20.29 -2.54
N ALA A 62 20.07 -21.07 -3.54
CA ALA A 62 21.12 -22.08 -3.43
C ALA A 62 22.49 -21.48 -3.07
N SER A 63 22.82 -20.32 -3.66
CA SER A 63 24.04 -19.58 -3.31
C SER A 63 24.02 -19.13 -1.85
N LEU A 64 22.93 -18.51 -1.37
CA LEU A 64 22.79 -18.03 0.00
C LEU A 64 22.84 -19.18 1.04
N GLN A 65 22.37 -20.37 0.68
CA GLN A 65 22.44 -21.53 1.57
C GLN A 65 23.87 -22.03 1.83
N ASN A 66 24.80 -21.79 0.92
CA ASN A 66 26.13 -22.37 0.93
C ASN A 66 27.27 -21.37 1.09
N THR A 67 26.99 -20.06 1.06
CA THR A 67 28.02 -19.03 1.14
C THR A 67 28.30 -18.57 2.57
N THR A 68 29.55 -18.22 2.84
CA THR A 68 30.00 -17.44 3.99
C THR A 68 30.43 -16.03 3.60
N ASP A 69 30.41 -15.72 2.31
CA ASP A 69 30.80 -14.41 1.78
C ASP A 69 29.70 -13.35 2.05
N MET A 70 30.08 -12.33 2.80
CA MET A 70 29.19 -11.23 3.18
C MET A 70 28.73 -10.42 1.97
N THR A 71 29.54 -10.31 0.92
CA THR A 71 29.16 -9.60 -0.32
C THR A 71 28.07 -10.37 -1.05
N GLN A 72 28.17 -11.68 -1.15
CA GLN A 72 27.12 -12.51 -1.74
C GLN A 72 25.81 -12.43 -0.94
N TRP A 73 25.91 -12.41 0.41
CA TRP A 73 24.74 -12.20 1.25
C TRP A 73 24.06 -10.85 0.96
N GLN A 74 24.83 -9.78 0.90
CA GLN A 74 24.31 -8.45 0.66
C GLN A 74 23.60 -8.37 -0.69
N GLN A 75 24.23 -8.85 -1.75
CA GLN A 75 23.65 -8.87 -3.09
C GLN A 75 22.41 -9.77 -3.19
N GLY A 76 22.46 -10.96 -2.58
CA GLY A 76 21.34 -11.89 -2.58
C GLY A 76 20.12 -11.34 -1.85
N LEU A 77 20.31 -10.64 -0.74
CA LEU A 77 19.20 -9.98 -0.03
C LEU A 77 18.60 -8.82 -0.82
N PHE A 78 19.42 -8.01 -1.50
CA PHE A 78 18.93 -6.98 -2.41
C PHE A 78 18.17 -7.57 -3.60
N TYR A 79 18.67 -8.67 -4.15
CA TYR A 79 17.96 -9.40 -5.19
C TYR A 79 16.58 -9.89 -4.71
N LEU A 80 16.47 -10.46 -3.51
CA LEU A 80 15.19 -10.88 -2.94
C LEU A 80 14.22 -9.69 -2.81
N ARG A 81 14.72 -8.53 -2.39
CA ARG A 81 13.94 -7.30 -2.38
C ARG A 81 13.44 -6.94 -3.78
N GLY A 82 14.33 -6.88 -4.76
CA GLY A 82 13.97 -6.60 -6.17
C GLY A 82 12.99 -7.64 -6.74
N TYR A 83 13.20 -8.92 -6.44
CA TYR A 83 12.30 -9.97 -6.88
C TYR A 83 10.86 -9.79 -6.37
N SER A 84 10.70 -9.31 -5.14
CA SER A 84 9.36 -9.02 -4.60
C SER A 84 8.61 -7.95 -5.40
N TYR A 85 9.33 -7.07 -6.11
CA TYR A 85 8.76 -5.99 -6.91
C TYR A 85 8.58 -6.38 -8.38
N PHE A 86 9.58 -7.01 -8.98
CA PHE A 86 9.69 -7.19 -10.43
C PHE A 86 9.57 -8.64 -10.87
N GLY A 87 9.72 -9.58 -9.96
CA GLY A 87 9.58 -11.00 -10.25
C GLY A 87 8.12 -11.47 -10.28
N PRO A 88 7.86 -12.69 -10.77
CA PRO A 88 6.53 -13.33 -10.71
C PRO A 88 6.22 -13.80 -9.27
N PHE A 89 6.14 -12.85 -8.36
CA PHE A 89 5.97 -13.10 -6.92
C PHE A 89 4.67 -13.83 -6.58
N ASP A 90 3.61 -13.56 -7.32
CA ASP A 90 2.31 -14.21 -7.23
C ASP A 90 2.33 -15.70 -7.62
N LYS A 91 3.38 -16.14 -8.32
CA LYS A 91 3.63 -17.54 -8.70
C LYS A 91 4.53 -18.28 -7.71
N LEU A 92 4.99 -17.62 -6.63
CA LEU A 92 5.78 -18.29 -5.60
C LEU A 92 4.96 -19.38 -4.92
N THR A 93 5.55 -20.58 -4.85
CA THR A 93 4.97 -21.73 -4.18
C THR A 93 5.32 -21.76 -2.69
N ASP A 94 4.64 -22.60 -1.94
CA ASP A 94 4.98 -22.86 -0.53
C ASP A 94 6.43 -23.33 -0.33
N THR A 95 6.96 -24.08 -1.29
CA THR A 95 8.37 -24.52 -1.31
C THR A 95 9.33 -23.35 -1.50
N ASP A 96 8.99 -22.37 -2.34
CA ASP A 96 9.81 -21.18 -2.56
C ASP A 96 9.87 -20.33 -1.29
N PHE A 97 8.74 -20.11 -0.63
CA PHE A 97 8.71 -19.41 0.66
C PHE A 97 9.52 -20.16 1.75
N GLN A 98 9.47 -21.49 1.77
CA GLN A 98 10.30 -22.28 2.68
C GLN A 98 11.79 -22.10 2.37
N ALA A 99 12.19 -22.17 1.12
CA ALA A 99 13.58 -21.98 0.70
C ALA A 99 14.12 -20.58 1.06
N ILE A 100 13.27 -19.53 0.92
CA ILE A 100 13.60 -18.17 1.36
C ILE A 100 13.80 -18.13 2.88
N ALA A 101 12.89 -18.72 3.66
CA ALA A 101 13.01 -18.77 5.12
C ALA A 101 14.26 -19.53 5.58
N ASP A 102 14.56 -20.66 4.94
CA ASP A 102 15.75 -21.47 5.23
C ASP A 102 17.04 -20.70 4.92
N ALA A 103 17.08 -19.95 3.81
CA ALA A 103 18.20 -19.08 3.50
C ALA A 103 18.36 -18.00 4.58
N LEU A 104 17.28 -17.27 4.92
CA LEU A 104 17.32 -16.22 5.93
C LEU A 104 17.73 -16.72 7.33
N ALA A 105 17.36 -17.94 7.69
CA ALA A 105 17.76 -18.55 8.96
C ALA A 105 19.28 -18.78 9.05
N ARG A 106 19.96 -18.90 7.92
CA ARG A 106 21.43 -19.09 7.82
C ARG A 106 22.23 -17.79 7.74
N LEU A 107 21.56 -16.63 7.66
CA LEU A 107 22.21 -15.33 7.63
C LEU A 107 23.24 -15.20 8.77
N PRO A 108 24.51 -14.83 8.50
CA PRO A 108 25.55 -14.73 9.52
C PRO A 108 25.16 -13.85 10.70
N GLN A 109 25.57 -14.23 11.91
CA GLN A 109 25.27 -13.48 13.13
C GLN A 109 25.91 -12.08 13.12
N GLN A 110 27.06 -11.94 12.47
CA GLN A 110 27.80 -10.67 12.33
C GLN A 110 27.44 -9.93 11.05
N ALA A 111 26.14 -9.87 10.73
CA ALA A 111 25.64 -9.11 9.59
C ALA A 111 26.01 -7.62 9.73
N ASN A 112 26.31 -6.98 8.60
CA ASN A 112 26.47 -5.53 8.53
C ASN A 112 25.10 -4.83 8.51
N PHE A 113 25.08 -3.51 8.63
CA PHE A 113 23.84 -2.72 8.65
C PHE A 113 22.98 -2.91 7.39
N SER A 114 23.61 -3.00 6.21
CA SER A 114 22.88 -3.23 4.97
C SER A 114 22.17 -4.58 4.93
N MET A 115 22.81 -5.63 5.46
CA MET A 115 22.20 -6.95 5.56
C MET A 115 21.08 -6.99 6.61
N ASP A 116 21.23 -6.28 7.73
CA ASP A 116 20.17 -6.13 8.73
C ASP A 116 18.94 -5.42 8.14
N GLU A 117 19.18 -4.35 7.38
CA GLU A 117 18.12 -3.63 6.66
C GLU A 117 17.36 -4.59 5.72
N GLN A 118 18.07 -5.28 4.82
CA GLN A 118 17.44 -6.15 3.84
C GLN A 118 16.79 -7.38 4.46
N PHE A 119 17.32 -7.92 5.53
CA PHE A 119 16.68 -8.99 6.30
C PHE A 119 15.31 -8.53 6.82
N ALA A 120 15.23 -7.37 7.47
CA ALA A 120 13.99 -6.81 7.99
C ALA A 120 12.96 -6.55 6.87
N VAL A 121 13.40 -5.96 5.75
CA VAL A 121 12.57 -5.73 4.57
C VAL A 121 12.01 -7.03 4.02
N THR A 122 12.83 -8.07 3.89
CA THR A 122 12.40 -9.37 3.36
C THR A 122 11.33 -10.00 4.24
N LEU A 123 11.37 -9.84 5.56
CA LEU A 123 10.35 -10.40 6.45
C LEU A 123 8.95 -9.88 6.11
N TYR A 124 8.77 -8.58 5.98
CA TYR A 124 7.44 -8.03 5.71
C TYR A 124 7.05 -8.07 4.23
N LEU A 125 7.99 -8.29 3.30
CA LEU A 125 7.65 -8.50 1.89
C LEU A 125 7.16 -9.92 1.60
N TYR A 126 7.65 -10.92 2.32
CA TYR A 126 7.40 -12.33 2.02
C TYR A 126 6.48 -13.05 3.03
N PHE A 127 6.47 -12.68 4.30
CA PHE A 127 5.84 -13.47 5.36
C PHE A 127 4.65 -12.78 6.05
N THR A 128 3.81 -12.09 5.29
CA THR A 128 2.65 -11.35 5.82
C THR A 128 1.33 -12.11 5.74
N SER A 129 1.32 -13.37 5.29
CA SER A 129 0.10 -14.17 5.21
C SER A 129 0.04 -15.24 6.30
N ASP A 130 -1.19 -15.66 6.64
CA ASP A 130 -1.40 -16.75 7.58
C ASP A 130 -0.73 -18.06 7.14
N GLN A 131 -0.68 -18.32 5.83
CA GLN A 131 -0.04 -19.51 5.26
C GLN A 131 1.47 -19.54 5.50
N GLN A 132 2.11 -18.38 5.62
CA GLN A 132 3.54 -18.25 5.80
C GLN A 132 3.97 -18.08 7.27
N ALA A 133 3.01 -17.95 8.20
CA ALA A 133 3.29 -17.69 9.61
C ALA A 133 4.27 -18.73 10.23
N GLY A 134 4.09 -20.01 9.91
CA GLY A 134 5.00 -21.06 10.39
C GLY A 134 6.46 -20.88 9.95
N LYS A 135 6.68 -20.33 8.74
CA LYS A 135 8.01 -20.08 8.18
C LYS A 135 8.65 -18.82 8.76
N LEU A 136 7.84 -17.84 9.16
CA LEU A 136 8.30 -16.64 9.85
C LEU A 136 8.79 -16.92 11.28
N ALA A 137 8.17 -17.87 11.98
CA ALA A 137 8.45 -18.14 13.40
C ALA A 137 9.95 -18.28 13.75
N PRO A 138 10.78 -19.07 13.03
CA PRO A 138 12.19 -19.22 13.35
C PRO A 138 13.04 -17.96 13.10
N LEU A 139 12.51 -16.97 12.38
CA LEU A 139 13.20 -15.73 12.02
C LEU A 139 13.00 -14.61 13.05
N LEU A 140 11.90 -14.63 13.80
CA LEU A 140 11.56 -13.59 14.78
C LEU A 140 12.61 -13.42 15.90
N PRO A 141 13.22 -14.48 16.47
CA PRO A 141 14.27 -14.29 17.47
C PRO A 141 15.50 -13.53 16.96
N ARG A 142 15.79 -13.62 15.65
CA ARG A 142 16.84 -12.81 15.03
C ARG A 142 16.42 -11.34 14.95
N LEU A 143 15.21 -11.07 14.53
CA LEU A 143 14.65 -9.71 14.46
C LEU A 143 14.73 -9.02 15.84
N ALA A 144 14.38 -9.73 16.92
CA ALA A 144 14.48 -9.24 18.30
C ALA A 144 15.92 -8.90 18.71
N ARG A 145 16.86 -9.80 18.43
CA ARG A 145 18.30 -9.53 18.70
C ARG A 145 18.81 -8.36 17.87
N GLN A 146 18.39 -8.22 16.63
CA GLN A 146 18.74 -7.12 15.72
C GLN A 146 18.26 -5.78 16.29
N LEU A 147 17.00 -5.67 16.70
CA LEU A 147 16.43 -4.48 17.34
C LEU A 147 17.24 -4.07 18.58
N SER A 148 17.46 -5.03 19.48
CA SER A 148 18.24 -4.78 20.71
C SER A 148 19.69 -4.35 20.42
N ARG A 149 20.35 -4.95 19.43
CA ARG A 149 21.74 -4.64 19.05
C ARG A 149 21.84 -3.25 18.40
N LEU A 150 21.01 -2.99 17.39
CA LEU A 150 21.00 -1.71 16.67
C LEU A 150 20.68 -0.53 17.60
N GLY A 151 19.77 -0.73 18.55
CA GLY A 151 19.46 0.28 19.57
C GLY A 151 20.60 0.64 20.51
N LYS A 152 21.68 -0.15 20.58
CA LYS A 152 22.87 0.10 21.43
C LYS A 152 24.07 0.62 20.64
N GLN A 153 23.99 0.64 19.31
CA GLN A 153 25.09 1.07 18.46
C GLN A 153 25.05 2.59 18.22
N THR A 154 26.21 3.15 17.98
CA THR A 154 26.35 4.58 17.62
C THR A 154 25.56 4.89 16.36
N ALA A 155 24.85 6.00 16.37
CA ALA A 155 24.07 6.50 15.25
C ALA A 155 24.97 6.73 14.01
N SER A 156 24.49 6.26 12.88
CA SER A 156 25.04 6.52 11.55
C SER A 156 23.93 6.30 10.54
N GLU A 157 24.02 6.88 9.35
CA GLU A 157 23.00 6.74 8.34
C GLU A 157 22.68 5.26 8.05
N ALA A 158 23.68 4.43 7.85
CA ALA A 158 23.50 3.00 7.58
C ALA A 158 22.85 2.24 8.76
N ARG A 159 23.25 2.56 10.01
CA ARG A 159 22.62 1.99 11.21
C ARG A 159 21.17 2.46 11.33
N ASP A 160 20.91 3.71 11.06
CA ASP A 160 19.57 4.29 11.20
C ASP A 160 18.60 3.72 10.16
N TYR A 161 19.04 3.47 8.92
CA TYR A 161 18.25 2.71 7.94
C TYR A 161 17.96 1.29 8.43
N ALA A 162 18.96 0.57 8.91
CA ALA A 162 18.77 -0.78 9.43
C ALA A 162 17.80 -0.82 10.63
N LEU A 163 17.91 0.14 11.54
CA LEU A 163 17.02 0.24 12.69
C LEU A 163 15.60 0.62 12.29
N TRP A 164 15.45 1.59 11.39
CA TRP A 164 14.17 2.03 10.91
C TRP A 164 13.41 0.88 10.21
N GLU A 165 14.06 0.15 9.31
CA GLU A 165 13.45 -1.02 8.65
C GLU A 165 13.18 -2.18 9.62
N THR A 166 14.02 -2.32 10.66
CA THR A 166 13.76 -3.31 11.72
C THR A 166 12.47 -2.98 12.46
N ILE A 167 12.26 -1.74 12.89
CA ILE A 167 11.03 -1.32 13.56
C ILE A 167 9.83 -1.41 12.60
N ARG A 168 10.02 -1.06 11.33
CA ARG A 168 8.99 -1.23 10.29
C ARG A 168 8.58 -2.68 10.11
N ALA A 169 9.52 -3.62 10.19
CA ALA A 169 9.17 -5.03 10.10
C ALA A 169 8.22 -5.47 11.24
N TYR A 170 8.46 -5.02 12.47
CA TYR A 170 7.51 -5.21 13.56
C TYR A 170 6.14 -4.60 13.23
N GLY A 171 6.12 -3.34 12.85
CA GLY A 171 4.87 -2.61 12.60
C GLY A 171 4.09 -3.17 11.42
N PHE A 172 4.74 -3.53 10.30
CA PHE A 172 4.04 -4.08 9.14
C PHE A 172 3.53 -5.50 9.33
N LEU A 173 4.29 -6.37 10.00
CA LEU A 173 3.81 -7.70 10.35
C LEU A 173 2.58 -7.61 11.27
N LEU A 174 2.63 -6.75 12.30
CA LEU A 174 1.51 -6.51 13.21
C LEU A 174 0.30 -5.87 12.49
N ASN A 175 0.52 -4.85 11.67
CA ASN A 175 -0.54 -4.24 10.87
C ASN A 175 -1.21 -5.23 9.92
N GLN A 176 -0.45 -6.18 9.35
CA GLN A 176 -1.04 -7.24 8.55
C GLN A 176 -1.82 -8.23 9.39
N SER A 177 -1.30 -8.60 10.55
CA SER A 177 -1.94 -9.57 11.43
C SER A 177 -3.31 -9.11 11.96
N ARG A 178 -3.50 -7.80 12.18
CA ARG A 178 -4.78 -7.23 12.64
C ARG A 178 -5.93 -7.39 11.64
N GLN A 179 -5.62 -7.67 10.36
CA GLN A 179 -6.65 -7.93 9.34
C GLN A 179 -7.41 -9.23 9.63
N ARG A 180 -6.81 -10.13 10.41
CA ARG A 180 -7.42 -11.40 10.80
C ARG A 180 -6.98 -11.77 12.23
N LEU A 181 -7.72 -11.25 13.21
CA LEU A 181 -7.37 -11.39 14.63
C LEU A 181 -7.39 -12.83 15.15
N ASP A 182 -8.09 -13.75 14.48
CA ASP A 182 -8.09 -15.20 14.77
C ASP A 182 -7.07 -15.98 13.92
N GLY A 183 -6.32 -15.30 13.05
CA GLY A 183 -5.37 -15.88 12.10
C GLY A 183 -4.12 -16.46 12.75
N GLN A 184 -3.39 -17.28 11.99
CA GLN A 184 -2.14 -17.89 12.46
C GLN A 184 -1.02 -16.86 12.63
N LEU A 185 -0.93 -15.88 11.72
CA LEU A 185 0.04 -14.79 11.83
C LEU A 185 -0.18 -13.98 13.11
N ASN A 186 -1.42 -13.59 13.39
CA ASN A 186 -1.76 -12.85 14.60
C ASN A 186 -1.37 -13.63 15.86
N LYS A 187 -1.81 -14.90 15.98
CA LYS A 187 -1.48 -15.77 17.11
C LYS A 187 0.04 -15.91 17.30
N LEU A 188 0.79 -16.11 16.22
CA LEU A 188 2.25 -16.21 16.28
C LEU A 188 2.87 -14.94 16.85
N LEU A 189 2.52 -13.76 16.32
CA LEU A 189 3.16 -12.50 16.72
C LEU A 189 2.84 -12.14 18.18
N LEU A 190 1.61 -12.42 18.64
CA LEU A 190 1.22 -12.23 20.04
C LEU A 190 1.94 -13.24 20.97
N GLN A 191 2.06 -14.51 20.57
CA GLN A 191 2.79 -15.53 21.34
C GLN A 191 4.28 -15.22 21.46
N GLN A 192 4.88 -14.63 20.43
CA GLN A 192 6.29 -14.21 20.43
C GLN A 192 6.53 -12.93 21.22
N ARG A 193 5.48 -12.29 21.76
CA ARG A 193 5.57 -11.12 22.62
C ARG A 193 6.37 -9.97 21.98
N LEU A 194 6.02 -9.64 20.73
CA LEU A 194 6.65 -8.53 20.00
C LEU A 194 6.53 -7.20 20.75
N ASP A 195 5.50 -7.05 21.58
CA ASP A 195 5.34 -5.92 22.50
C ASP A 195 6.50 -5.80 23.50
N ALA A 196 6.95 -6.90 24.05
CA ALA A 196 8.04 -6.89 25.04
C ALA A 196 9.36 -6.41 24.45
N ASP A 197 9.68 -6.80 23.21
CA ASP A 197 10.85 -6.31 22.48
C ASP A 197 10.79 -4.80 22.27
N LEU A 198 9.65 -4.31 21.80
CA LEU A 198 9.42 -2.89 21.50
C LEU A 198 9.38 -2.04 22.78
N LEU A 199 8.71 -2.50 23.85
CA LEU A 199 8.69 -1.83 25.15
C LEU A 199 10.10 -1.74 25.75
N GLY A 200 10.87 -2.83 25.68
CA GLY A 200 12.27 -2.85 26.10
C GLY A 200 13.13 -1.87 25.28
N PHE A 201 12.85 -1.71 24.00
CA PHE A 201 13.53 -0.75 23.15
C PHE A 201 13.18 0.70 23.55
N VAL A 202 11.89 1.03 23.69
CA VAL A 202 11.42 2.39 24.06
C VAL A 202 11.90 2.81 25.46
N ALA A 203 12.00 1.87 26.40
CA ALA A 203 12.45 2.15 27.76
C ALA A 203 13.94 2.60 27.84
N GLY A 204 14.72 2.35 26.77
CA GLY A 204 16.11 2.78 26.68
C GLY A 204 16.26 4.25 26.30
N ASP A 205 17.52 4.71 26.26
CA ASP A 205 17.85 6.04 25.74
C ASP A 205 17.72 6.04 24.22
N ARG A 206 16.69 6.72 23.69
CA ARG A 206 16.30 6.76 22.28
C ARG A 206 16.11 8.19 21.81
N SER A 207 16.49 8.45 20.55
CA SER A 207 16.14 9.70 19.89
C SER A 207 14.63 9.81 19.65
N PRO A 208 14.08 11.01 19.41
CA PRO A 208 12.65 11.17 19.17
C PRO A 208 12.12 10.28 18.02
N TRP A 209 12.82 10.20 16.87
CA TRP A 209 12.38 9.41 15.74
C TRP A 209 12.38 7.89 16.01
N GLU A 210 13.37 7.40 16.76
CA GLU A 210 13.43 5.99 17.16
C GLU A 210 12.22 5.62 18.03
N ARG A 211 11.87 6.50 18.93
CA ARG A 211 10.74 6.34 19.83
C ARG A 211 9.41 6.42 19.12
N GLU A 212 9.26 7.43 18.25
CA GLU A 212 8.08 7.64 17.42
C GLU A 212 7.73 6.40 16.58
N ASN A 213 8.73 5.83 15.89
CA ASN A 213 8.54 4.61 15.11
C ASN A 213 8.23 3.38 15.97
N ALA A 214 8.86 3.25 17.14
CA ALA A 214 8.57 2.15 18.06
C ALA A 214 7.16 2.30 18.68
N TYR A 215 6.72 3.50 19.01
CA TYR A 215 5.36 3.76 19.45
C TYR A 215 4.34 3.42 18.36
N TRP A 216 4.62 3.75 17.10
CA TRP A 216 3.78 3.31 15.99
C TRP A 216 3.69 1.78 15.90
N ALA A 217 4.80 1.05 16.01
CA ALA A 217 4.77 -0.42 15.99
C ALA A 217 3.99 -1.00 17.17
N LEU A 218 4.07 -0.36 18.37
CA LEU A 218 3.28 -0.72 19.54
C LEU A 218 1.79 -0.41 19.35
N ALA A 219 1.45 0.66 18.63
CA ALA A 219 0.08 0.93 18.23
C ALA A 219 -0.48 -0.19 17.32
N MET A 220 0.33 -0.69 16.38
CA MET A 220 -0.06 -1.86 15.57
C MET A 220 -0.25 -3.12 16.42
N TYR A 221 0.59 -3.34 17.44
CA TYR A 221 0.40 -4.44 18.38
C TYR A 221 -0.91 -4.33 19.15
N ARG A 222 -1.22 -3.13 19.66
CA ARG A 222 -2.49 -2.87 20.35
C ARG A 222 -3.71 -3.21 19.49
N LEU A 223 -3.66 -2.83 18.21
CA LEU A 223 -4.72 -3.12 17.23
C LEU A 223 -4.80 -4.61 16.85
N ALA A 224 -3.68 -5.35 17.01
CA ALA A 224 -3.64 -6.79 16.80
C ALA A 224 -4.18 -7.59 18.01
N LEU A 225 -4.34 -6.96 19.17
CA LEU A 225 -4.96 -7.61 20.33
C LEU A 225 -6.45 -7.87 20.05
N PRO A 226 -6.96 -9.08 20.31
CA PRO A 226 -8.35 -9.41 20.07
C PRO A 226 -9.30 -8.53 20.89
N PRO A 227 -10.42 -8.07 20.33
CA PRO A 227 -11.43 -7.36 21.09
C PRO A 227 -12.12 -8.30 22.09
N SER A 228 -12.77 -7.75 23.10
CA SER A 228 -13.60 -8.54 24.01
C SER A 228 -14.70 -9.28 23.23
N LYS A 229 -15.05 -10.50 23.66
CA LYS A 229 -16.09 -11.31 23.00
C LYS A 229 -17.38 -10.51 22.79
N GLY A 230 -17.85 -10.46 21.55
CA GLY A 230 -19.10 -9.80 21.17
C GLY A 230 -18.99 -8.30 20.94
N LYS A 231 -17.79 -7.71 20.96
CA LYS A 231 -17.53 -6.30 20.73
C LYS A 231 -16.80 -6.07 19.40
N GLN A 232 -17.00 -4.89 18.81
CA GLN A 232 -16.29 -4.46 17.62
C GLN A 232 -14.97 -3.75 18.00
N ALA A 233 -14.09 -3.53 17.03
CA ALA A 233 -12.78 -2.92 17.25
C ALA A 233 -12.84 -1.49 17.83
N ASP A 234 -13.95 -0.79 17.62
CA ASP A 234 -14.19 0.60 18.07
C ASP A 234 -14.81 0.67 19.48
N ASP A 235 -15.06 -0.48 20.13
CA ASP A 235 -15.59 -0.54 21.48
C ASP A 235 -14.52 -0.22 22.54
N ALA A 236 -14.97 -0.05 23.79
CA ALA A 236 -14.09 0.23 24.93
C ALA A 236 -12.89 -0.75 24.97
N PRO A 237 -11.66 -0.25 25.24
CA PRO A 237 -10.44 -1.05 25.20
C PRO A 237 -10.50 -2.25 26.17
N THR A 238 -9.87 -3.36 25.77
CA THR A 238 -9.74 -4.54 26.62
C THR A 238 -8.78 -4.30 27.78
N PRO A 239 -8.79 -5.14 28.84
CA PRO A 239 -7.79 -5.06 29.91
C PRO A 239 -6.34 -5.11 29.41
N GLU A 240 -6.07 -5.93 28.40
CA GLU A 240 -4.73 -6.06 27.78
C GLU A 240 -4.34 -4.78 27.03
N GLN A 241 -5.28 -4.18 26.30
CA GLN A 241 -5.07 -2.89 25.62
C GLN A 241 -4.82 -1.78 26.63
N LEU A 242 -5.64 -1.70 27.71
CA LEU A 242 -5.46 -0.72 28.78
C LEU A 242 -4.12 -0.89 29.51
N ALA A 243 -3.69 -2.13 29.74
CA ALA A 243 -2.40 -2.39 30.39
C ALA A 243 -1.22 -1.88 29.52
N LEU A 244 -1.29 -2.09 28.19
CA LEU A 244 -0.31 -1.57 27.25
C LEU A 244 -0.35 -0.03 27.22
N ASP A 245 -1.54 0.56 27.09
CA ASP A 245 -1.72 2.02 27.08
C ASP A 245 -1.12 2.66 28.33
N THR A 246 -1.39 2.10 29.51
CA THR A 246 -0.84 2.59 30.80
C THR A 246 0.68 2.52 30.82
N GLN A 247 1.28 1.43 30.36
CA GLN A 247 2.74 1.31 30.31
C GLN A 247 3.36 2.37 29.38
N LEU A 248 2.76 2.59 28.22
CA LEU A 248 3.25 3.57 27.24
C LEU A 248 3.10 5.00 27.73
N GLU A 249 2.01 5.34 28.39
CA GLU A 249 1.82 6.65 29.02
C GLU A 249 2.87 6.93 30.10
N VAL A 250 3.17 5.94 30.95
CA VAL A 250 4.24 6.08 31.95
C VAL A 250 5.61 6.31 31.30
N LEU A 251 5.94 5.57 30.24
CA LEU A 251 7.20 5.74 29.52
C LEU A 251 7.27 7.10 28.83
N ALA A 252 6.17 7.54 28.18
CA ALA A 252 6.09 8.83 27.52
C ALA A 252 6.22 10.01 28.51
N LEU A 253 5.53 9.95 29.66
CA LEU A 253 5.66 10.98 30.71
C LEU A 253 7.09 11.07 31.27
N LYS A 254 7.73 9.92 31.48
CA LYS A 254 9.15 9.88 31.90
C LYS A 254 10.06 10.53 30.84
N ASP A 255 9.81 10.23 29.57
CA ASP A 255 10.60 10.81 28.47
C ASP A 255 10.39 12.32 28.34
N ILE A 256 9.15 12.79 28.45
CA ILE A 256 8.81 14.22 28.47
C ILE A 256 9.52 14.94 29.63
N ALA A 257 9.55 14.35 30.84
CA ALA A 257 10.23 14.91 31.98
C ALA A 257 11.74 15.07 31.77
N ILE A 258 12.37 14.16 31.01
CA ILE A 258 13.81 14.19 30.71
C ILE A 258 14.11 15.11 29.52
N ARG A 259 13.31 15.06 28.46
CA ARG A 259 13.58 15.64 27.13
C ARG A 259 12.66 16.81 26.75
N GLY A 260 11.68 17.13 27.59
CA GLY A 260 10.68 18.16 27.31
C GLY A 260 9.73 17.72 26.18
N ASP A 261 9.41 18.65 25.29
CA ASP A 261 8.43 18.43 24.22
C ASP A 261 8.82 17.34 23.22
N ALA A 262 10.10 17.00 23.09
CA ALA A 262 10.55 15.95 22.17
C ALA A 262 9.90 14.57 22.46
N GLY A 263 9.73 14.23 23.74
CA GLY A 263 9.01 13.01 24.13
C GLY A 263 7.52 13.08 23.84
N LYS A 264 6.92 14.25 24.05
CA LYS A 264 5.52 14.55 23.75
C LYS A 264 5.21 14.42 22.25
N ASP A 265 6.08 14.97 21.39
CA ASP A 265 5.95 14.86 19.95
C ASP A 265 6.03 13.40 19.48
N SER A 266 7.01 12.64 19.99
CA SER A 266 7.17 11.22 19.65
C SER A 266 5.94 10.40 20.01
N TYR A 267 5.36 10.61 21.19
CA TYR A 267 4.14 9.93 21.61
C TYR A 267 2.95 10.32 20.72
N THR A 268 2.78 11.61 20.45
CA THR A 268 1.70 12.15 19.62
C THR A 268 1.73 11.56 18.21
N LEU A 269 2.89 11.58 17.56
CA LEU A 269 3.03 11.15 16.19
C LEU A 269 3.07 9.62 16.03
N GLY A 270 3.68 8.90 16.98
CA GLY A 270 3.83 7.47 16.88
C GLY A 270 2.63 6.67 17.36
N TYR A 271 2.17 6.93 18.56
CA TYR A 271 1.17 6.10 19.21
C TYR A 271 -0.23 6.71 19.19
N HIS A 272 -0.35 7.95 19.64
CA HIS A 272 -1.66 8.50 19.96
C HIS A 272 -2.48 8.88 18.74
N VAL A 273 -1.89 9.55 17.74
CA VAL A 273 -2.64 10.13 16.64
C VAL A 273 -3.05 9.11 15.60
N ASN A 274 -2.17 8.14 15.31
CA ASN A 274 -2.37 7.25 14.17
C ASN A 274 -3.54 6.27 14.33
N HIS A 275 -4.00 5.98 15.57
CA HIS A 275 -4.96 4.90 15.77
C HIS A 275 -5.95 5.08 16.93
N PHE A 276 -5.78 6.07 17.82
CA PHE A 276 -6.55 6.12 19.06
C PHE A 276 -7.33 7.40 19.30
N GLY A 277 -7.30 8.31 18.38
CA GLY A 277 -8.09 9.51 18.50
C GLY A 277 -7.51 10.69 17.74
N GLY A 278 -8.39 11.53 17.23
CA GLY A 278 -8.04 12.78 16.59
C GLY A 278 -7.78 13.91 17.59
N GLN A 279 -8.19 15.10 17.22
CA GLN A 279 -7.99 16.34 17.99
C GLN A 279 -8.56 16.26 19.41
N LEU A 280 -9.78 15.74 19.59
CA LEU A 280 -10.43 15.69 20.90
C LEU A 280 -9.61 14.86 21.91
N SER A 281 -9.18 13.67 21.51
CA SER A 281 -8.38 12.81 22.37
C SER A 281 -7.00 13.42 22.69
N CYS A 282 -6.40 14.15 21.74
CA CYS A 282 -5.17 14.89 21.97
C CYS A 282 -5.38 16.04 22.99
N GLN A 283 -6.49 16.76 22.88
CA GLN A 283 -6.85 17.83 23.81
C GLN A 283 -7.12 17.32 25.24
N GLU A 284 -7.68 16.12 25.39
CA GLU A 284 -7.87 15.47 26.69
C GLU A 284 -6.55 15.03 27.33
N LYS A 285 -5.56 14.67 26.53
CA LYS A 285 -4.24 14.17 26.98
C LYS A 285 -3.14 15.24 26.91
N THR A 286 -3.43 16.45 27.37
CA THR A 286 -2.53 17.64 27.24
C THR A 286 -1.11 17.44 27.76
N GLN A 287 -0.88 16.51 28.69
CA GLN A 287 0.46 16.20 29.19
C GLN A 287 1.28 15.33 28.20
N LEU A 288 0.59 14.57 27.33
CA LEU A 288 1.18 13.60 26.41
C LEU A 288 1.14 14.04 24.95
N CYS A 289 0.07 14.74 24.55
CA CYS A 289 -0.22 15.07 23.17
C CYS A 289 -0.17 16.58 22.92
N ARG A 290 0.28 16.98 21.73
CA ARG A 290 0.32 18.36 21.25
C ARG A 290 -0.16 18.44 19.80
N ILE A 291 -1.11 19.33 19.55
CA ILE A 291 -1.50 19.70 18.19
C ILE A 291 -0.52 20.80 17.70
N PRO A 292 0.23 20.56 16.61
CA PRO A 292 1.14 21.57 16.09
C PRO A 292 0.38 22.72 15.41
N ASP A 293 1.05 23.85 15.23
CA ASP A 293 0.53 24.94 14.42
C ASP A 293 0.42 24.51 12.94
N LEU A 294 -0.71 24.83 12.32
CA LEU A 294 -1.00 24.44 10.94
C LEU A 294 0.06 24.94 9.95
N LEU A 295 0.48 26.21 10.09
CA LEU A 295 1.48 26.79 9.20
C LEU A 295 2.89 26.22 9.41
N SER A 296 3.17 25.65 10.59
CA SER A 296 4.45 24.96 10.82
C SER A 296 4.53 23.63 10.06
N VAL A 297 3.40 22.99 9.80
CA VAL A 297 3.31 21.72 9.06
C VAL A 297 3.06 21.94 7.57
N LEU A 298 2.22 22.90 7.21
CA LEU A 298 1.78 23.21 5.85
C LEU A 298 2.10 24.68 5.51
N PRO A 299 3.38 25.03 5.34
CA PRO A 299 3.80 26.43 5.19
C PRO A 299 3.50 27.02 3.81
N GLN A 300 3.17 26.20 2.82
CA GLN A 300 3.05 26.64 1.44
C GLN A 300 1.58 26.79 1.04
N ARG A 301 1.25 27.87 0.29
CA ARG A 301 -0.07 28.07 -0.30
C ARG A 301 0.10 28.63 -1.71
N HIS A 302 -0.56 28.00 -2.69
CA HIS A 302 -0.51 28.39 -4.08
C HIS A 302 -1.93 28.44 -4.68
N LYS A 303 -2.29 29.56 -5.32
CA LYS A 303 -3.57 29.74 -6.01
C LYS A 303 -3.42 29.28 -7.46
N CYS A 304 -4.17 28.25 -7.86
CA CYS A 304 -4.21 27.77 -9.24
C CYS A 304 -5.20 28.56 -10.11
N SER A 305 -6.40 28.80 -9.56
CA SER A 305 -7.50 29.54 -10.21
C SER A 305 -8.38 30.17 -9.15
N GLU A 306 -9.50 30.78 -9.56
CA GLU A 306 -10.52 31.28 -8.60
C GLU A 306 -11.23 30.12 -7.88
N SER A 307 -11.28 28.93 -8.49
CA SER A 307 -11.98 27.74 -7.97
C SER A 307 -11.05 26.72 -7.32
N LEU A 308 -9.72 26.98 -7.25
CA LEU A 308 -8.74 25.98 -6.84
C LEU A 308 -7.49 26.58 -6.20
N PHE A 309 -7.09 26.10 -5.03
CA PHE A 309 -5.79 26.40 -4.44
C PHE A 309 -5.19 25.16 -3.73
N ILE A 310 -3.87 25.14 -3.64
CA ILE A 310 -3.11 24.04 -3.01
C ILE A 310 -2.40 24.57 -1.78
N VAL A 311 -2.57 23.87 -0.66
CA VAL A 311 -1.79 24.04 0.57
C VAL A 311 -0.87 22.84 0.67
N ALA A 312 0.43 23.06 0.88
CA ALA A 312 1.38 21.96 0.83
C ALA A 312 2.45 22.02 1.92
N GLN A 313 2.98 20.85 2.23
CA GLN A 313 4.10 20.69 3.15
C GLN A 313 5.44 20.92 2.46
N ASP A 314 5.60 20.40 1.25
CA ASP A 314 6.87 20.41 0.52
C ASP A 314 6.64 20.16 -0.99
N LEU A 315 6.26 21.21 -1.73
CA LEU A 315 6.16 21.18 -3.18
C LEU A 315 7.04 22.28 -3.79
N SER A 316 7.72 21.95 -4.88
CA SER A 316 8.42 22.93 -5.69
C SER A 316 7.46 23.77 -6.52
N THR A 317 7.91 24.92 -7.01
CA THR A 317 7.14 25.77 -7.93
C THR A 317 6.71 25.03 -9.19
N ALA A 318 7.56 24.16 -9.73
CA ALA A 318 7.25 23.35 -10.91
C ALA A 318 6.11 22.37 -10.62
N GLU A 319 6.13 21.69 -9.46
CA GLU A 319 5.09 20.73 -9.05
C GLU A 319 3.74 21.42 -8.78
N PHE A 320 3.74 22.61 -8.20
CA PHE A 320 2.53 23.43 -8.13
C PHE A 320 1.97 23.76 -9.52
N THR A 321 2.83 24.22 -10.42
CA THR A 321 2.44 24.58 -11.78
C THR A 321 1.84 23.39 -12.53
N GLU A 322 2.51 22.23 -12.45
CA GLU A 322 2.05 20.99 -13.08
C GLU A 322 0.70 20.53 -12.52
N SER A 323 0.54 20.54 -11.19
CA SER A 323 -0.74 20.18 -10.55
C SER A 323 -1.86 21.12 -10.99
N CYS A 324 -1.61 22.43 -10.99
CA CYS A 324 -2.60 23.42 -11.42
C CYS A 324 -2.99 23.23 -12.89
N GLN A 325 -2.04 23.00 -13.79
CA GLN A 325 -2.31 22.80 -15.22
C GLN A 325 -3.16 21.55 -15.46
N ARG A 326 -2.82 20.44 -14.81
CA ARG A 326 -3.58 19.20 -14.92
C ARG A 326 -5.04 19.39 -14.48
N LEU A 327 -5.27 20.02 -13.34
CA LEU A 327 -6.62 20.17 -12.79
C LEU A 327 -7.45 21.18 -13.59
N THR A 328 -6.90 22.30 -14.00
CA THR A 328 -7.64 23.29 -14.82
C THR A 328 -7.98 22.75 -16.21
N SER A 329 -7.11 21.95 -16.82
CA SER A 329 -7.41 21.23 -18.06
C SER A 329 -8.54 20.23 -17.87
N GLN A 330 -8.51 19.47 -16.78
CA GLN A 330 -9.55 18.49 -16.44
C GLN A 330 -10.90 19.13 -16.15
N GLU A 331 -10.93 20.28 -15.45
CA GLU A 331 -12.14 21.06 -15.20
C GLU A 331 -12.78 21.50 -16.53
N SER A 332 -11.98 22.01 -17.46
CA SER A 332 -12.44 22.40 -18.79
C SER A 332 -13.05 21.23 -19.56
N HIS A 333 -12.42 20.05 -19.48
CA HIS A 333 -12.93 18.82 -20.10
C HIS A 333 -14.25 18.38 -19.46
N PHE A 334 -14.35 18.38 -18.12
CA PHE A 334 -15.58 18.05 -17.38
C PHE A 334 -16.75 18.91 -17.84
N HIS A 335 -16.59 20.22 -17.86
CA HIS A 335 -17.65 21.16 -18.28
C HIS A 335 -18.04 20.97 -19.75
N SER A 336 -17.07 20.70 -20.62
CA SER A 336 -17.32 20.44 -22.05
C SER A 336 -18.09 19.14 -22.27
N LEU A 337 -17.72 18.07 -21.55
CA LEU A 337 -18.34 16.75 -21.65
C LEU A 337 -19.79 16.75 -21.18
N LEU A 338 -20.06 17.35 -20.02
CA LEU A 338 -21.37 17.31 -19.36
C LEU A 338 -22.26 18.52 -19.66
N LYS A 339 -21.76 19.53 -20.40
CA LYS A 339 -22.48 20.76 -20.75
C LYS A 339 -23.06 21.49 -19.53
N THR A 340 -22.28 21.60 -18.45
CA THR A 340 -22.72 22.16 -17.18
C THR A 340 -22.87 23.68 -17.20
N GLU A 341 -22.37 24.38 -18.26
CA GLU A 341 -22.32 25.84 -18.40
C GLU A 341 -21.60 26.51 -17.20
N GLN A 342 -20.80 25.76 -16.46
CA GLN A 342 -20.09 26.17 -15.24
C GLN A 342 -21.04 26.77 -14.17
N GLN A 343 -22.31 26.38 -14.20
CA GLN A 343 -23.29 26.81 -13.21
C GLN A 343 -23.37 25.81 -12.06
N PRO A 344 -23.08 26.22 -10.83
CA PRO A 344 -23.22 25.36 -9.66
C PRO A 344 -24.64 24.82 -9.48
N THR A 345 -24.78 23.77 -8.68
CA THR A 345 -26.08 23.30 -8.20
C THR A 345 -26.72 24.33 -7.27
N THR A 346 -28.03 24.24 -7.09
CA THR A 346 -28.76 25.17 -6.24
C THR A 346 -28.24 25.11 -4.80
N ASN A 347 -28.02 26.30 -4.22
CA ASN A 347 -27.53 26.46 -2.84
C ASN A 347 -26.10 25.93 -2.56
N ASP A 348 -25.28 25.76 -3.58
CA ASP A 348 -23.85 25.52 -3.36
C ASP A 348 -23.11 26.84 -3.14
N HIS A 349 -22.58 27.02 -1.92
CA HIS A 349 -21.79 28.17 -1.49
C HIS A 349 -20.28 27.96 -1.57
N ASN A 350 -19.81 26.78 -2.05
CA ASN A 350 -18.39 26.54 -2.27
C ASN A 350 -17.83 27.58 -3.27
N GLN A 351 -16.68 28.15 -2.96
CA GLN A 351 -15.97 29.06 -3.86
C GLN A 351 -14.82 28.37 -4.56
N ALA A 352 -14.03 27.61 -3.80
CA ALA A 352 -12.85 26.93 -4.30
C ALA A 352 -12.61 25.61 -3.58
N LEU A 353 -12.02 24.65 -4.28
CA LEU A 353 -11.46 23.48 -3.64
C LEU A 353 -10.12 23.83 -3.00
N GLN A 354 -9.93 23.40 -1.77
CA GLN A 354 -8.63 23.33 -1.12
C GLN A 354 -8.01 21.95 -1.32
N VAL A 355 -6.84 21.86 -1.94
CA VAL A 355 -6.02 20.64 -1.96
C VAL A 355 -5.00 20.75 -0.85
N VAL A 356 -4.93 19.77 0.04
CA VAL A 356 -3.94 19.66 1.12
C VAL A 356 -2.98 18.53 0.78
N ALA A 357 -1.75 18.89 0.39
CA ALA A 357 -0.74 17.97 -0.08
C ALA A 357 0.37 17.76 0.94
N PHE A 358 0.41 16.57 1.55
CA PHE A 358 1.48 16.17 2.46
C PHE A 358 2.69 15.64 1.68
N LYS A 359 3.86 15.73 2.31
CA LYS A 359 5.14 15.32 1.76
C LYS A 359 5.18 13.82 1.39
N ASN A 360 4.55 12.98 2.22
CA ASN A 360 4.45 11.53 2.04
C ASN A 360 3.27 10.97 2.85
N TRP A 361 3.03 9.67 2.71
CA TRP A 361 1.90 9.04 3.40
C TRP A 361 2.04 9.10 4.94
N SER A 362 3.24 8.96 5.50
CA SER A 362 3.41 9.02 6.96
C SER A 362 3.05 10.39 7.54
N GLN A 363 3.36 11.46 6.81
CA GLN A 363 2.95 12.82 7.19
C GLN A 363 1.44 13.03 7.04
N TYR A 364 0.85 12.49 5.97
CA TYR A 364 -0.60 12.47 5.79
C TYR A 364 -1.29 11.71 6.94
N ASN A 365 -0.79 10.52 7.28
CA ASN A 365 -1.34 9.70 8.35
C ASN A 365 -1.23 10.38 9.72
N ALA A 366 -0.09 10.99 10.04
CA ALA A 366 0.13 11.66 11.31
C ALA A 366 -0.67 12.97 11.44
N TYR A 367 -0.58 13.84 10.45
CA TYR A 367 -1.14 15.20 10.55
C TYR A 367 -2.55 15.33 10.00
N GLY A 368 -3.02 14.42 9.15
CA GLY A 368 -4.38 14.42 8.67
C GLY A 368 -5.39 14.30 9.81
N GLN A 369 -5.21 13.33 10.71
CA GLN A 369 -6.02 13.21 11.92
C GLN A 369 -5.82 14.40 12.87
N LEU A 370 -4.58 14.75 13.15
CA LEU A 370 -4.26 15.71 14.19
C LEU A 370 -4.70 17.14 13.86
N LEU A 371 -4.56 17.57 12.60
CA LEU A 371 -4.89 18.93 12.16
C LEU A 371 -6.30 19.07 11.61
N PHE A 372 -6.87 18.01 11.03
CA PHE A 372 -8.12 18.07 10.29
C PHE A 372 -9.18 17.07 10.77
N ASP A 373 -8.86 16.24 11.75
CA ASP A 373 -9.74 15.21 12.32
C ASP A 373 -10.31 14.23 11.26
N ILE A 374 -9.49 13.87 10.27
CA ILE A 374 -9.86 12.98 9.17
C ILE A 374 -9.29 11.58 9.36
N GLY A 375 -10.03 10.55 8.88
CA GLY A 375 -9.50 9.18 8.76
C GLY A 375 -8.40 9.11 7.71
N THR A 376 -7.27 8.49 8.05
CA THR A 376 -6.07 8.44 7.19
C THR A 376 -5.65 7.02 6.81
N ASP A 377 -6.48 6.02 7.06
CA ASP A 377 -6.25 4.61 6.63
C ASP A 377 -6.53 4.38 5.12
N ASN A 378 -6.43 5.42 4.32
CA ASN A 378 -6.73 5.44 2.89
C ASN A 378 -5.61 6.12 2.09
N GLY A 379 -5.78 6.23 0.78
CA GLY A 379 -4.83 6.88 -0.13
C GLY A 379 -5.02 8.38 -0.29
N GLY A 380 -6.04 8.95 0.33
CA GLY A 380 -6.48 10.34 0.22
C GLY A 380 -7.98 10.42 0.45
N MET A 381 -8.48 11.61 0.77
CA MET A 381 -9.89 11.80 1.12
C MET A 381 -10.42 13.14 0.65
N TYR A 382 -11.49 13.11 -0.12
CA TYR A 382 -12.29 14.30 -0.41
C TYR A 382 -13.33 14.49 0.69
N ILE A 383 -13.42 15.70 1.23
CA ILE A 383 -14.42 16.12 2.20
C ILE A 383 -15.12 17.36 1.66
N GLU A 384 -16.37 17.19 1.29
CA GLU A 384 -17.16 18.27 0.76
C GLU A 384 -17.59 19.29 1.84
N GLY A 385 -17.77 18.82 3.06
CA GLY A 385 -18.39 19.62 4.13
C GLY A 385 -19.89 19.75 3.94
N THR A 386 -20.40 20.97 4.13
CA THR A 386 -21.83 21.29 3.95
C THR A 386 -21.96 22.42 2.93
N PRO A 387 -22.05 22.11 1.62
CA PRO A 387 -22.08 23.11 0.54
C PRO A 387 -23.15 24.20 0.71
N GLN A 388 -24.28 23.88 1.36
CA GLN A 388 -25.38 24.79 1.63
C GLN A 388 -25.05 25.84 2.70
N GLN A 389 -23.95 25.73 3.41
CA GLN A 389 -23.54 26.70 4.41
C GLN A 389 -22.57 27.74 3.82
N PRO A 390 -22.84 29.04 3.97
CA PRO A 390 -21.88 30.07 3.60
C PRO A 390 -20.55 29.90 4.34
N GLY A 391 -19.45 29.97 3.60
CA GLY A 391 -18.09 29.77 4.15
C GLY A 391 -17.66 28.31 4.21
N ASN A 392 -18.43 27.37 3.67
CA ASN A 392 -17.98 25.98 3.52
C ASN A 392 -16.70 25.91 2.72
N GLN A 393 -15.78 25.06 3.12
CA GLN A 393 -14.52 24.80 2.44
C GLN A 393 -14.41 23.32 2.08
N ALA A 394 -14.75 23.00 0.85
CA ALA A 394 -14.45 21.67 0.30
C ALA A 394 -12.94 21.44 0.24
N SER A 395 -12.49 20.30 0.69
CA SER A 395 -11.06 19.99 0.79
C SER A 395 -10.76 18.56 0.33
N PHE A 396 -9.64 18.40 -0.38
CA PHE A 396 -9.06 17.10 -0.69
C PHE A 396 -7.71 16.96 0.00
N PHE A 397 -7.54 15.89 0.75
CA PHE A 397 -6.35 15.59 1.53
C PHE A 397 -5.62 14.41 0.91
N ALA A 398 -4.35 14.59 0.57
CA ALA A 398 -3.50 13.56 -0.01
C ALA A 398 -2.02 13.81 0.24
N PHE A 399 -1.17 13.05 -0.42
CA PHE A 399 0.28 13.12 -0.28
C PHE A 399 0.97 12.91 -1.64
N ARG A 400 2.25 13.29 -1.70
CA ARG A 400 3.11 13.07 -2.87
C ARG A 400 3.16 11.60 -3.24
N GLN A 401 2.92 11.28 -4.51
CA GLN A 401 3.03 9.95 -5.06
C GLN A 401 4.49 9.64 -5.41
N PHE A 402 5.30 9.30 -4.41
CA PHE A 402 6.75 9.17 -4.54
C PHE A 402 7.23 7.99 -5.40
N TRP A 403 6.38 7.00 -5.67
CA TRP A 403 6.75 5.79 -6.43
C TRP A 403 6.66 5.94 -7.95
N ILE A 404 6.40 7.14 -8.47
CA ILE A 404 6.39 7.43 -9.92
C ILE A 404 7.57 8.29 -10.36
N ALA A 405 8.62 8.41 -9.55
CA ALA A 405 9.79 9.20 -9.91
C ALA A 405 10.42 8.71 -11.25
N PRO A 406 10.87 9.62 -12.14
CA PRO A 406 11.02 11.07 -11.90
C PRO A 406 9.74 11.91 -12.10
N GLU A 407 8.66 11.32 -12.59
CA GLU A 407 7.38 12.01 -12.73
C GLU A 407 6.85 12.44 -11.36
N PHE A 408 5.96 13.45 -11.38
CA PHE A 408 5.32 13.96 -10.19
C PHE A 408 3.80 13.81 -10.25
N ALA A 409 3.20 13.40 -9.15
CA ALA A 409 1.77 13.56 -8.91
C ALA A 409 1.49 13.66 -7.40
N ILE A 410 0.37 14.28 -7.06
CA ILE A 410 -0.30 14.11 -5.78
C ILE A 410 -1.24 12.90 -5.93
N TRP A 411 -1.18 11.97 -4.97
CA TRP A 411 -1.92 10.72 -5.05
C TRP A 411 -3.43 10.96 -5.21
N ASN A 412 -3.99 10.31 -6.20
CA ASN A 412 -5.42 10.31 -6.53
C ASN A 412 -6.06 11.68 -6.82
N LEU A 413 -5.28 12.75 -6.91
CA LEU A 413 -5.76 14.13 -7.03
C LEU A 413 -6.73 14.32 -8.19
N ASN A 414 -6.42 13.79 -9.37
CA ASN A 414 -7.24 13.97 -10.56
C ASN A 414 -8.61 13.27 -10.44
N HIS A 415 -8.67 12.14 -9.78
CA HIS A 415 -9.90 11.40 -9.51
C HIS A 415 -10.79 12.15 -8.52
N GLU A 416 -10.23 12.57 -7.39
CA GLU A 416 -10.97 13.29 -6.34
C GLU A 416 -11.43 14.68 -6.77
N TYR A 417 -10.70 15.31 -7.69
CA TYR A 417 -11.13 16.58 -8.27
C TYR A 417 -12.44 16.44 -9.05
N VAL A 418 -12.65 15.31 -9.72
CA VAL A 418 -13.92 15.05 -10.40
C VAL A 418 -15.07 14.94 -9.41
N HIS A 419 -14.86 14.33 -8.25
CA HIS A 419 -15.89 14.29 -7.21
C HIS A 419 -16.31 15.68 -6.74
N TYR A 420 -15.34 16.60 -6.58
CA TYR A 420 -15.65 18.00 -6.29
C TYR A 420 -16.47 18.67 -7.41
N LEU A 421 -16.05 18.48 -8.66
CA LEU A 421 -16.75 19.05 -9.80
C LEU A 421 -18.17 18.48 -9.95
N ASP A 422 -18.32 17.18 -9.75
CA ASP A 422 -19.62 16.49 -9.82
C ASP A 422 -20.56 16.96 -8.72
N GLY A 423 -20.11 17.02 -7.46
CA GLY A 423 -20.89 17.55 -6.36
C GLY A 423 -21.30 19.00 -6.53
N ARG A 424 -20.40 19.83 -7.06
CA ARG A 424 -20.65 21.26 -7.26
C ARG A 424 -21.54 21.58 -8.46
N PHE A 425 -21.34 20.92 -9.60
CA PHE A 425 -21.93 21.32 -10.88
C PHE A 425 -23.00 20.39 -11.43
N VAL A 426 -23.11 19.17 -10.89
CA VAL A 426 -24.00 18.13 -11.41
C VAL A 426 -24.95 17.59 -10.35
N LYS A 427 -24.47 17.08 -9.24
CA LYS A 427 -25.33 16.40 -8.29
C LYS A 427 -26.06 17.35 -7.34
N TYR A 428 -27.38 17.44 -7.47
CA TYR A 428 -28.22 18.15 -6.52
C TYR A 428 -27.97 17.66 -5.08
N GLY A 429 -27.81 18.58 -4.15
CA GLY A 429 -27.54 18.25 -2.75
C GLY A 429 -26.08 17.92 -2.43
N GLY A 430 -25.20 17.96 -3.42
CA GLY A 430 -23.76 17.74 -3.28
C GLY A 430 -23.31 16.31 -3.51
N PHE A 431 -22.01 16.07 -3.35
CA PHE A 431 -21.40 14.76 -3.63
C PHE A 431 -21.97 13.64 -2.74
N GLY A 432 -22.19 13.89 -1.46
CA GLY A 432 -22.67 12.90 -0.50
C GLY A 432 -24.16 12.51 -0.63
N HIS A 433 -24.90 13.13 -1.55
CA HIS A 433 -26.33 12.84 -1.76
C HIS A 433 -26.52 11.69 -2.74
N PHE A 434 -26.81 10.48 -2.22
CA PHE A 434 -26.95 9.24 -2.98
C PHE A 434 -28.32 8.58 -2.76
N PRO A 435 -29.39 8.98 -3.48
CA PRO A 435 -30.70 8.34 -3.33
C PRO A 435 -30.78 6.91 -3.88
N GLY A 436 -29.77 6.46 -4.63
CA GLY A 436 -29.66 5.11 -5.20
C GLY A 436 -29.00 5.13 -6.58
N LYS A 437 -28.43 3.99 -6.99
CA LYS A 437 -27.81 3.79 -8.31
C LYS A 437 -26.82 4.89 -8.75
N MET A 438 -26.02 5.39 -7.81
CA MET A 438 -25.14 6.52 -8.04
C MET A 438 -23.65 6.19 -8.02
N VAL A 439 -23.27 5.03 -7.46
CA VAL A 439 -21.85 4.66 -7.33
C VAL A 439 -21.19 4.53 -8.70
N TRP A 440 -21.86 3.89 -9.64
CA TRP A 440 -21.36 3.75 -11.01
C TRP A 440 -21.09 5.10 -11.69
N TRP A 441 -21.98 6.09 -11.45
CA TRP A 441 -21.80 7.43 -11.98
C TRP A 441 -20.62 8.13 -11.32
N ALA A 442 -20.62 8.21 -9.99
CA ALA A 442 -19.60 8.93 -9.24
C ALA A 442 -18.19 8.41 -9.54
N GLU A 443 -17.99 7.08 -9.41
CA GLU A 443 -16.69 6.47 -9.59
C GLU A 443 -16.30 6.31 -11.06
N GLY A 444 -17.27 5.96 -11.90
CA GLY A 444 -17.05 5.82 -13.34
C GLY A 444 -16.68 7.14 -14.01
N LEU A 445 -17.34 8.22 -13.65
CA LEU A 445 -17.03 9.57 -14.15
C LEU A 445 -15.65 10.03 -13.70
N ALA A 446 -15.32 9.82 -12.42
CA ALA A 446 -14.02 10.15 -11.86
C ALA A 446 -12.89 9.35 -12.53
N GLU A 447 -13.09 8.04 -12.75
CA GLU A 447 -12.15 7.19 -13.48
C GLU A 447 -11.97 7.61 -14.94
N TYR A 448 -13.06 7.91 -15.65
CA TYR A 448 -13.00 8.28 -17.07
C TYR A 448 -12.32 9.63 -17.28
N ILE A 449 -12.73 10.66 -16.55
CA ILE A 449 -12.15 12.00 -16.72
C ILE A 449 -10.69 12.04 -16.25
N SER A 450 -10.34 11.32 -15.19
CA SER A 450 -8.97 11.31 -14.67
C SER A 450 -7.99 10.49 -15.50
N LYS A 451 -8.45 9.45 -16.19
CA LYS A 451 -7.60 8.50 -16.97
C LYS A 451 -7.77 8.61 -18.47
N GLY A 452 -8.78 9.35 -18.94
CA GLY A 452 -9.11 9.46 -20.35
C GLY A 452 -9.51 8.13 -20.97
N GLU A 453 -9.16 7.93 -22.23
CA GLU A 453 -9.47 6.73 -22.99
C GLU A 453 -8.52 5.56 -22.66
N THR A 454 -7.48 5.78 -21.90
CA THR A 454 -6.45 4.78 -21.58
C THR A 454 -6.54 4.35 -20.11
N ASN A 455 -7.41 3.38 -19.83
CA ASN A 455 -7.44 2.67 -18.54
C ASN A 455 -7.15 1.18 -18.79
N PRO A 456 -5.86 0.75 -18.81
CA PRO A 456 -5.48 -0.61 -19.14
C PRO A 456 -6.22 -1.65 -18.31
N LYS A 457 -6.34 -1.43 -17.01
CA LYS A 457 -7.01 -2.36 -16.10
C LYS A 457 -8.49 -2.59 -16.41
N ALA A 458 -9.19 -1.57 -16.89
CA ALA A 458 -10.59 -1.70 -17.29
C ALA A 458 -10.69 -2.43 -18.65
N ILE A 459 -9.76 -2.15 -19.56
CA ILE A 459 -9.70 -2.80 -20.87
C ILE A 459 -9.33 -4.27 -20.73
N ASP A 460 -8.34 -4.60 -19.89
CA ASP A 460 -7.95 -5.99 -19.58
C ASP A 460 -9.12 -6.77 -18.97
N LEU A 461 -9.82 -6.17 -18.00
CA LEU A 461 -11.02 -6.76 -17.39
C LEU A 461 -12.13 -7.02 -18.43
N ALA A 462 -12.38 -6.07 -19.33
CA ALA A 462 -13.36 -6.26 -20.41
C ALA A 462 -12.94 -7.42 -21.32
N THR A 463 -11.68 -7.49 -21.70
CA THR A 463 -11.14 -8.55 -22.58
C THR A 463 -11.27 -9.93 -21.91
N GLU A 464 -10.83 -10.05 -20.67
CA GLU A 464 -10.88 -11.31 -19.90
C GLU A 464 -12.31 -11.79 -19.69
N THR A 465 -13.21 -10.89 -19.29
CA THR A 465 -14.60 -11.24 -18.98
C THR A 465 -15.42 -11.58 -20.24
N LEU A 466 -15.11 -10.95 -21.38
CA LEU A 466 -15.72 -11.33 -22.66
C LEU A 466 -15.31 -12.76 -23.06
N GLU A 467 -14.04 -13.14 -22.91
CA GLU A 467 -13.56 -14.50 -23.18
C GLU A 467 -14.24 -15.54 -22.27
N GLN A 468 -14.45 -15.19 -21.01
CA GLN A 468 -15.12 -16.03 -20.03
C GLN A 468 -16.66 -15.99 -20.13
N LYS A 469 -17.25 -15.18 -21.00
CA LYS A 469 -18.70 -14.92 -21.09
C LYS A 469 -19.29 -14.42 -19.76
N LYS A 470 -18.55 -13.57 -19.06
CA LYS A 470 -18.92 -12.97 -17.76
C LYS A 470 -18.99 -11.44 -17.80
N ALA A 471 -18.96 -10.84 -18.98
CA ALA A 471 -19.10 -9.39 -19.11
C ALA A 471 -20.43 -8.92 -18.50
N LEU A 472 -20.39 -7.80 -17.77
CA LEU A 472 -21.58 -7.24 -17.15
C LEU A 472 -22.43 -6.51 -18.19
N ASP A 473 -23.74 -6.52 -17.98
CA ASP A 473 -24.69 -5.68 -18.71
C ASP A 473 -24.83 -4.29 -18.07
N LEU A 474 -25.35 -3.33 -18.83
CA LEU A 474 -25.55 -1.95 -18.36
C LEU A 474 -26.43 -1.87 -17.11
N ALA A 475 -27.50 -2.66 -17.04
CA ALA A 475 -28.40 -2.65 -15.89
C ALA A 475 -27.67 -3.07 -14.60
N SER A 476 -26.83 -4.10 -14.69
CA SER A 476 -25.98 -4.53 -13.58
C SER A 476 -24.97 -3.48 -13.19
N ILE A 477 -24.35 -2.79 -14.17
CA ILE A 477 -23.38 -1.72 -13.87
C ILE A 477 -24.09 -0.54 -13.19
N PHE A 478 -25.25 -0.12 -13.67
CA PHE A 478 -26.02 0.97 -13.05
C PHE A 478 -26.47 0.68 -11.62
N ALA A 479 -26.61 -0.60 -11.27
CA ALA A 479 -26.95 -1.05 -9.92
C ALA A 479 -25.71 -1.29 -9.01
N THR A 480 -24.54 -0.78 -9.38
CA THR A 480 -23.30 -0.96 -8.61
C THR A 480 -23.38 -0.27 -7.25
N GLU A 481 -22.91 -0.97 -6.21
CA GLU A 481 -22.72 -0.48 -4.85
C GLU A 481 -21.26 -0.65 -4.42
N TYR A 482 -20.80 0.07 -3.37
CA TYR A 482 -19.38 0.02 -2.95
C TYR A 482 -18.93 -1.37 -2.50
N GLN A 483 -19.82 -2.20 -1.96
CA GLN A 483 -19.53 -3.58 -1.55
C GLN A 483 -19.35 -4.56 -2.71
N ASP A 484 -19.68 -4.18 -3.94
CA ASP A 484 -19.55 -5.06 -5.12
C ASP A 484 -18.09 -5.27 -5.57
N GLY A 485 -17.15 -4.59 -4.92
CA GLY A 485 -15.72 -4.73 -5.14
C GLY A 485 -15.16 -3.79 -6.22
N GLN A 486 -13.84 -3.67 -6.24
CA GLN A 486 -13.13 -2.65 -7.05
C GLN A 486 -13.36 -2.78 -8.56
N ASP A 487 -13.50 -4.00 -9.08
CA ASP A 487 -13.71 -4.20 -10.51
C ASP A 487 -15.03 -3.60 -10.96
N ARG A 488 -16.09 -3.81 -10.17
CA ARG A 488 -17.41 -3.28 -10.50
C ARG A 488 -17.49 -1.79 -10.24
N THR A 489 -17.01 -1.34 -9.08
CA THR A 489 -17.07 0.05 -8.65
C THR A 489 -16.29 0.99 -9.57
N TYR A 490 -15.07 0.61 -9.96
CA TYR A 490 -14.19 1.52 -10.73
C TYR A 490 -14.10 1.15 -12.21
N ARG A 491 -13.88 -0.12 -12.55
CA ARG A 491 -13.53 -0.52 -13.91
C ARG A 491 -14.76 -0.67 -14.80
N TRP A 492 -15.79 -1.39 -14.35
CA TRP A 492 -17.03 -1.51 -15.10
C TRP A 492 -17.77 -0.17 -15.18
N SER A 493 -17.76 0.60 -14.12
CA SER A 493 -18.33 1.96 -14.11
C SER A 493 -17.61 2.89 -15.09
N TYR A 494 -16.26 2.83 -15.16
CA TYR A 494 -15.49 3.52 -16.19
C TYR A 494 -15.91 3.11 -17.60
N LEU A 495 -16.04 1.80 -17.87
CA LEU A 495 -16.45 1.31 -19.20
C LEU A 495 -17.82 1.81 -19.60
N ALA A 496 -18.78 1.86 -18.68
CA ALA A 496 -20.10 2.41 -18.95
C ALA A 496 -20.05 3.92 -19.27
N ILE A 497 -19.34 4.73 -18.47
CA ILE A 497 -19.17 6.17 -18.74
C ILE A 497 -18.44 6.40 -20.06
N ARG A 498 -17.38 5.66 -20.33
CA ARG A 498 -16.63 5.75 -21.59
C ARG A 498 -17.51 5.41 -22.80
N PHE A 499 -18.30 4.35 -22.73
CA PHE A 499 -19.28 3.99 -23.75
C PHE A 499 -20.27 5.14 -24.01
N LEU A 500 -20.82 5.71 -22.94
CA LEU A 500 -21.75 6.85 -23.08
C LEU A 500 -21.07 8.07 -23.69
N ALA A 501 -19.85 8.38 -23.28
CA ALA A 501 -19.10 9.50 -23.82
C ALA A 501 -18.80 9.35 -25.32
N GLU A 502 -18.42 8.14 -25.76
CA GLU A 502 -18.06 7.85 -27.14
C GLU A 502 -19.27 7.59 -28.07
N GLN A 503 -20.28 6.88 -27.59
CA GLN A 503 -21.37 6.37 -28.43
C GLN A 503 -22.71 7.07 -28.18
N GLU A 504 -22.95 7.57 -26.98
CA GLU A 504 -24.23 8.13 -26.55
C GLU A 504 -24.05 9.49 -25.82
N PRO A 505 -23.26 10.46 -26.35
CA PRO A 505 -22.90 11.68 -25.61
C PRO A 505 -24.11 12.53 -25.20
N GLN A 506 -25.20 12.50 -25.97
CA GLN A 506 -26.42 13.21 -25.61
C GLN A 506 -27.14 12.57 -24.41
N ALA A 507 -27.04 11.24 -24.25
CA ALA A 507 -27.60 10.57 -23.08
C ALA A 507 -26.78 10.91 -21.81
N LEU A 508 -25.47 10.97 -21.93
CA LEU A 508 -24.60 11.40 -20.84
C LEU A 508 -24.96 12.82 -20.35
N VAL A 509 -25.20 13.74 -21.28
CA VAL A 509 -25.66 15.11 -20.96
C VAL A 509 -27.03 15.11 -20.29
N ARG A 510 -28.01 14.31 -20.79
CA ARG A 510 -29.33 14.21 -20.13
C ARG A 510 -29.25 13.64 -18.73
N LEU A 511 -28.40 12.62 -18.49
CA LEU A 511 -28.13 12.12 -17.14
C LEU A 511 -27.58 13.21 -16.21
N SER A 512 -26.58 13.96 -16.67
CA SER A 512 -26.03 15.11 -15.93
C SER A 512 -27.10 16.15 -15.59
N GLN A 513 -27.97 16.48 -16.56
CA GLN A 513 -29.06 17.42 -16.35
C GLN A 513 -30.11 16.88 -15.37
N ALA A 514 -30.48 15.61 -15.46
CA ALA A 514 -31.40 14.97 -14.52
C ALA A 514 -30.83 14.92 -13.09
N LEU A 515 -29.55 14.66 -12.94
CA LEU A 515 -28.86 14.68 -11.64
C LEU A 515 -28.81 16.08 -10.99
N LYS A 516 -28.86 17.12 -11.82
CA LYS A 516 -28.91 18.50 -11.35
C LYS A 516 -30.28 18.93 -10.84
N MET A 517 -31.34 18.24 -11.24
CA MET A 517 -32.69 18.52 -10.82
C MET A 517 -32.93 18.12 -9.37
N ASP A 518 -33.87 18.82 -8.72
CA ASP A 518 -34.31 18.49 -7.37
C ASP A 518 -34.76 17.04 -7.29
N TYR A 519 -34.25 16.32 -6.27
CA TYR A 519 -34.46 14.89 -6.06
C TYR A 519 -34.17 14.03 -7.29
N PHE A 520 -33.24 14.46 -8.16
CA PHE A 520 -32.82 13.74 -9.37
C PHE A 520 -33.98 13.38 -10.31
N ALA A 521 -34.89 14.33 -10.49
CA ALA A 521 -36.07 14.10 -11.33
C ALA A 521 -35.66 13.73 -12.75
N GLY A 522 -36.10 12.57 -13.22
CA GLY A 522 -35.80 12.03 -14.56
C GLY A 522 -34.60 11.09 -14.64
N TYR A 523 -33.76 10.99 -13.60
CA TYR A 523 -32.55 10.17 -13.65
C TYR A 523 -32.84 8.68 -13.85
N GLU A 524 -33.77 8.12 -13.10
CA GLU A 524 -34.15 6.68 -13.24
C GLU A 524 -34.77 6.37 -14.59
N GLN A 525 -35.52 7.31 -15.19
CA GLN A 525 -36.08 7.17 -16.53
C GLN A 525 -34.97 7.11 -17.59
N GLU A 526 -33.94 7.97 -17.47
CA GLU A 526 -32.78 7.94 -18.37
C GLU A 526 -32.00 6.62 -18.23
N LEU A 527 -31.76 6.14 -17.00
CA LEU A 527 -31.13 4.85 -16.79
C LEU A 527 -31.92 3.70 -17.43
N THR A 528 -33.25 3.71 -17.28
CA THR A 528 -34.12 2.69 -17.88
C THR A 528 -34.06 2.74 -19.42
N ALA A 529 -34.08 3.93 -20.00
CA ALA A 529 -33.94 4.09 -21.44
C ALA A 529 -32.59 3.57 -21.96
N LEU A 530 -31.51 3.78 -21.19
CA LEU A 530 -30.16 3.33 -21.54
C LEU A 530 -30.01 1.80 -21.52
N THR A 531 -30.82 1.05 -20.78
CA THR A 531 -30.75 -0.42 -20.83
C THR A 531 -31.10 -0.96 -22.24
N SER A 532 -31.84 -0.20 -23.05
CA SER A 532 -32.09 -0.56 -24.47
C SER A 532 -30.85 -0.52 -25.34
N LYS A 533 -29.77 0.14 -24.88
CA LYS A 533 -28.47 0.25 -25.57
C LYS A 533 -27.54 -0.94 -25.29
N GLU A 534 -28.01 -1.92 -24.53
CA GLU A 534 -27.22 -3.11 -24.19
C GLU A 534 -26.56 -3.79 -25.40
N PRO A 535 -27.24 -4.05 -26.53
CA PRO A 535 -26.60 -4.66 -27.70
C PRO A 535 -25.45 -3.80 -28.26
N ALA A 536 -25.62 -2.47 -28.27
CA ALA A 536 -24.58 -1.55 -28.71
C ALA A 536 -23.38 -1.54 -27.75
N PHE A 537 -23.64 -1.58 -26.44
CA PHE A 537 -22.60 -1.66 -25.41
C PHE A 537 -21.77 -2.93 -25.55
N GLN A 538 -22.39 -4.09 -25.70
CA GLN A 538 -21.68 -5.36 -25.89
C GLN A 538 -20.87 -5.38 -27.19
N GLN A 539 -21.39 -4.81 -28.27
CA GLN A 539 -20.64 -4.68 -29.53
C GLN A 539 -19.43 -3.74 -29.36
N TRP A 540 -19.59 -2.62 -28.68
CA TRP A 540 -18.52 -1.68 -28.38
C TRP A 540 -17.43 -2.32 -27.51
N LEU A 541 -17.79 -3.08 -26.48
CA LEU A 541 -16.83 -3.83 -25.65
C LEU A 541 -16.00 -4.82 -26.47
N GLN A 542 -16.62 -5.53 -27.42
CA GLN A 542 -15.91 -6.46 -28.31
C GLN A 542 -14.90 -5.71 -29.19
N GLN A 543 -15.29 -4.56 -29.74
CA GLN A 543 -14.40 -3.72 -30.56
C GLN A 543 -13.23 -3.19 -29.72
N LEU A 544 -13.50 -2.74 -28.50
CA LEU A 544 -12.48 -2.26 -27.56
C LEU A 544 -11.45 -3.36 -27.24
N ALA A 545 -11.92 -4.57 -26.88
CA ALA A 545 -11.06 -5.71 -26.60
C ALA A 545 -10.24 -6.14 -27.83
N GLN A 546 -10.82 -6.11 -29.03
CA GLN A 546 -10.10 -6.43 -30.26
C GLN A 546 -9.01 -5.40 -30.59
N THR A 547 -9.30 -4.12 -30.36
CA THR A 547 -8.32 -3.04 -30.57
C THR A 547 -7.15 -3.17 -29.58
N ALA A 548 -7.44 -3.50 -28.32
CA ALA A 548 -6.42 -3.74 -27.31
C ALA A 548 -5.48 -4.89 -27.69
N LYS A 549 -6.04 -6.04 -28.10
CA LYS A 549 -5.23 -7.20 -28.57
C LYS A 549 -4.33 -6.89 -29.75
N ASN A 550 -4.75 -6.00 -30.64
CA ASN A 550 -3.94 -5.62 -31.79
C ASN A 550 -2.79 -4.66 -31.41
N ASN A 551 -2.95 -3.92 -30.32
CA ASN A 551 -1.95 -2.97 -29.79
C ASN A 551 -0.99 -3.62 -28.79
N ASP A 552 -1.29 -4.81 -28.28
CA ASP A 552 -0.47 -5.53 -27.29
C ASP A 552 0.93 -5.98 -27.78
N ALA A 553 1.23 -5.76 -29.06
CA ALA A 553 2.57 -6.04 -29.62
C ALA A 553 3.68 -5.12 -29.08
N ASP A 554 3.35 -4.10 -28.28
CA ASP A 554 4.29 -3.08 -27.80
C ASP A 554 4.18 -2.79 -26.28
N THR A 555 3.70 -3.77 -25.49
CA THR A 555 3.59 -3.58 -24.04
C THR A 555 4.94 -3.75 -23.37
N THR A 556 5.52 -2.64 -22.94
CA THR A 556 6.45 -2.64 -21.81
C THR A 556 5.77 -3.34 -20.63
N PRO A 557 6.33 -4.43 -20.06
CA PRO A 557 5.70 -5.13 -18.96
C PRO A 557 5.32 -4.15 -17.86
N SER A 558 4.06 -4.14 -17.45
CA SER A 558 3.65 -3.29 -16.34
C SER A 558 4.45 -3.69 -15.12
N ILE A 559 5.27 -2.77 -14.61
CA ILE A 559 5.95 -2.95 -13.33
C ILE A 559 4.87 -3.38 -12.33
N ARG A 560 5.04 -4.55 -11.73
CA ARG A 560 4.12 -4.99 -10.69
C ARG A 560 3.97 -3.88 -9.68
N LYS A 561 2.76 -3.40 -9.47
CA LYS A 561 2.51 -2.39 -8.46
C LYS A 561 3.01 -2.93 -7.14
N LEU A 562 3.92 -2.18 -6.58
CA LEU A 562 4.52 -2.42 -5.28
C LEU A 562 3.49 -2.88 -4.26
N ASN A 563 3.90 -3.79 -3.41
CA ASN A 563 3.11 -4.21 -2.26
C ASN A 563 2.52 -2.97 -1.57
N ARG A 564 1.25 -3.06 -1.14
CA ARG A 564 0.52 -2.00 -0.43
C ARG A 564 1.28 -1.35 0.74
N TYR A 565 2.34 -1.96 1.21
CA TYR A 565 3.22 -1.42 2.26
C TYR A 565 4.34 -0.54 1.72
N SER A 566 4.65 -0.62 0.45
CA SER A 566 5.80 0.07 -0.13
C SER A 566 5.64 1.59 -0.14
N TYR A 567 4.42 2.10 -0.26
CA TYR A 567 4.14 3.54 -0.20
C TYR A 567 3.91 4.07 1.21
N ARG A 568 3.80 3.19 2.21
CA ARG A 568 3.64 3.56 3.62
C ARG A 568 5.01 3.82 4.23
N ASP A 569 5.49 4.99 4.01
CA ASP A 569 6.76 5.48 4.55
C ASP A 569 6.55 6.00 5.98
N TYR A 570 6.22 5.07 6.90
CA TYR A 570 5.89 5.41 8.27
C TYR A 570 7.05 6.13 8.96
N LEU A 571 6.82 7.40 9.28
CA LEU A 571 7.65 8.20 10.15
C LEU A 571 9.14 8.16 9.76
N GLN A 572 9.41 8.25 8.44
CA GLN A 572 10.79 8.28 7.95
C GLN A 572 11.56 9.41 8.62
N PRO A 573 12.69 9.11 9.25
CA PRO A 573 13.53 10.14 9.83
C PRO A 573 13.99 11.14 8.78
N ALA A 574 13.82 12.43 9.06
CA ALA A 574 14.15 13.51 8.11
C ALA A 574 15.62 13.56 7.68
N HIS A 575 16.53 13.01 8.50
CA HIS A 575 17.96 12.96 8.22
C HIS A 575 18.35 11.79 7.29
N LEU A 576 17.46 10.82 7.06
CA LEU A 576 17.73 9.76 6.11
C LEU A 576 17.49 10.28 4.70
N SER A 577 18.53 10.22 3.88
CA SER A 577 18.44 10.61 2.48
C SER A 577 17.42 9.73 1.75
N SER A 578 16.69 10.31 0.80
CA SER A 578 15.92 9.56 -0.17
C SER A 578 16.88 8.86 -1.14
N SER A 579 17.64 7.87 -0.65
CA SER A 579 18.48 7.05 -1.52
C SER A 579 17.58 6.28 -2.49
N GLY A 580 18.07 5.97 -3.68
CA GLY A 580 17.35 5.17 -4.69
C GLY A 580 16.72 3.88 -4.15
N ARG A 581 17.18 3.38 -3.00
CA ARG A 581 16.61 2.27 -2.25
C ARG A 581 15.15 2.49 -1.83
N HIS A 582 14.75 3.73 -1.62
CA HIS A 582 13.42 4.11 -1.14
C HIS A 582 12.59 4.85 -2.19
N GLN A 583 13.16 5.18 -3.34
CA GLN A 583 12.44 5.83 -4.45
C GLN A 583 11.53 4.87 -5.24
N HIS A 584 11.69 3.57 -5.06
CA HIS A 584 10.94 2.54 -5.77
C HIS A 584 9.80 1.91 -4.95
N TYR A 585 9.39 2.57 -3.86
CA TYR A 585 8.31 2.09 -2.98
C TYR A 585 6.98 2.74 -3.26
#